data_0a274c6594d50b40854d82b0ec670ac8
#
_entry.id   0a274c6594d50b40854d82b0ec670ac8
#
_cell.length_a   1.000
_cell.length_b   1.000
_cell.length_c   1.000
_cell.angle_alpha   90.00
_cell.angle_beta   90.00
_cell.angle_gamma   90.00
#
_symmetry.space_group_name_H-M   'P 1'
#
loop_
_entity.id
_entity.type
_entity.pdbx_description
1 polymer ?
#
loop_
_entity_poly.entity_id
_entity_poly.type
_entity_poly.pdbx_seq_one_letter_code
_entity_poly.pdbx_strand_id
1 'polypeptide(L)'
;YNGHLNMAYYNVLFDRAVDEVYELIGIGADYLKRAKHSTFTAEVHVRYVRELHANDPVRVTFQLLDFDSKRFHYFEQLFHATEGWVSATSENMTLHVDMAAKKVASFPDSVMRSLARMKAAHAQLPRPEAAGRRIAMPGR
;
A
#
# COMPACT_ATOMS: atom_id res chain seq x y z
N TYR A 1 -4.23 -11.83 -22.10
CA TYR A 1 -4.69 -13.12 -22.59
C TYR A 1 -6.12 -13.01 -23.14
N ASN A 2 -7.11 -12.80 -22.29
CA ASN A 2 -8.49 -12.54 -22.75
C ASN A 2 -8.80 -11.03 -22.83
N GLY A 3 -7.80 -10.19 -22.97
CA GLY A 3 -7.97 -8.75 -22.91
C GLY A 3 -8.17 -8.20 -21.51
N HIS A 4 -8.27 -9.06 -20.50
CA HIS A 4 -8.44 -8.71 -19.10
C HIS A 4 -7.10 -8.63 -18.39
N LEU A 5 -7.00 -7.77 -17.39
CA LEU A 5 -5.80 -7.69 -16.57
C LEU A 5 -5.75 -8.90 -15.64
N ASN A 6 -4.63 -9.61 -15.66
CA ASN A 6 -4.42 -10.77 -14.78
C ASN A 6 -4.42 -10.32 -13.32
N MET A 7 -5.03 -11.11 -12.44
CA MET A 7 -5.13 -10.85 -11.00
C MET A 7 -3.77 -10.53 -10.36
N ALA A 8 -2.72 -11.26 -10.72
CA ALA A 8 -1.38 -11.02 -10.18
C ALA A 8 -0.82 -9.66 -10.60
N TYR A 9 -1.18 -9.16 -11.76
CA TYR A 9 -0.69 -7.89 -12.27
C TYR A 9 -1.25 -6.69 -11.50
N TYR A 10 -2.45 -6.80 -10.92
CA TYR A 10 -2.99 -5.77 -10.03
C TYR A 10 -2.04 -5.51 -8.86
N ASN A 11 -1.47 -6.57 -8.30
CA ASN A 11 -0.53 -6.46 -7.19
C ASN A 11 0.79 -5.81 -7.62
N VAL A 12 1.22 -6.02 -8.86
CA VAL A 12 2.39 -5.33 -9.43
C VAL A 12 2.15 -3.82 -9.47
N LEU A 13 0.96 -3.41 -9.90
CA LEU A 13 0.60 -1.99 -9.97
C LEU A 13 0.57 -1.35 -8.58
N PHE A 14 -0.02 -2.02 -7.60
CA PHE A 14 -0.03 -1.54 -6.22
C PHE A 14 1.38 -1.45 -5.64
N ASP A 15 2.21 -2.44 -5.90
CA ASP A 15 3.58 -2.50 -5.38
C ASP A 15 4.44 -1.38 -5.96
N ARG A 16 4.31 -1.10 -7.24
CA ARG A 16 5.04 0.01 -7.88
C ARG A 16 4.63 1.36 -7.31
N ALA A 17 3.36 1.54 -7.00
CA ALA A 17 2.87 2.77 -6.40
C ALA A 17 3.44 2.96 -4.98
N VAL A 18 3.52 1.90 -4.19
CA VAL A 18 4.06 1.98 -2.83
C VAL A 18 5.56 2.26 -2.83
N ASP A 19 6.29 1.83 -3.85
CA ASP A 19 7.71 2.16 -3.98
C ASP A 19 7.94 3.67 -4.02
N GLU A 20 7.07 4.42 -4.69
CA GLU A 20 7.13 5.87 -4.71
C GLU A 20 6.89 6.48 -3.32
N VAL A 21 5.97 5.90 -2.56
CA VAL A 21 5.71 6.32 -1.18
C VAL A 21 6.94 6.05 -0.29
N TYR A 22 7.59 4.91 -0.48
CA TYR A 22 8.80 4.58 0.27
C TYR A 22 9.90 5.63 0.06
N GLU A 23 10.07 6.12 -1.15
CA GLU A 23 11.00 7.21 -1.43
C GLU A 23 10.61 8.47 -0.65
N LEU A 24 9.33 8.81 -0.62
CA LEU A 24 8.84 10.00 0.08
C LEU A 24 9.09 9.94 1.58
N ILE A 25 9.00 8.78 2.20
CA ILE A 25 9.17 8.65 3.65
C ILE A 25 10.59 8.25 4.05
N GLY A 26 11.49 8.09 3.09
CA GLY A 26 12.91 7.88 3.36
C GLY A 26 13.35 6.43 3.56
N ILE A 27 12.56 5.47 3.08
CA ILE A 27 12.92 4.05 3.12
C ILE A 27 12.95 3.43 1.71
N GLY A 28 13.34 4.21 0.71
CA GLY A 28 13.51 3.75 -0.64
C GLY A 28 14.74 2.89 -0.83
N ALA A 29 15.10 2.65 -2.10
CA ALA A 29 16.18 1.72 -2.46
C ALA A 29 17.53 2.05 -1.82
N ASP A 30 17.90 3.33 -1.72
CA ASP A 30 19.15 3.75 -1.11
C ASP A 30 19.21 3.42 0.38
N TYR A 31 18.09 3.61 1.08
CA TYR A 31 17.99 3.27 2.48
C TYR A 31 18.23 1.77 2.71
N LEU A 32 17.63 0.93 1.86
CA LEU A 32 17.80 -0.53 1.96
C LEU A 32 19.27 -0.93 1.86
N LYS A 33 20.00 -0.33 0.92
CA LYS A 33 21.42 -0.62 0.73
C LYS A 33 22.28 -0.13 1.88
N ARG A 34 22.00 1.09 2.36
CA ARG A 34 22.81 1.79 3.36
C ARG A 34 22.59 1.24 4.77
N ALA A 35 21.34 1.05 5.14
CA ALA A 35 20.95 0.68 6.51
C ALA A 35 20.81 -0.83 6.70
N LYS A 36 20.72 -1.61 5.63
CA LYS A 36 20.43 -3.06 5.65
C LYS A 36 19.11 -3.36 6.36
N HIS A 37 18.18 -2.44 6.25
CA HIS A 37 16.80 -2.60 6.71
C HIS A 37 15.89 -2.64 5.49
N SER A 38 14.76 -3.28 5.63
CA SER A 38 13.79 -3.43 4.55
C SER A 38 12.38 -3.39 5.10
N THR A 39 11.43 -3.59 4.22
CA THR A 39 10.03 -3.75 4.59
C THR A 39 9.56 -5.15 4.24
N PHE A 40 8.58 -5.62 4.97
CA PHE A 40 7.97 -6.92 4.75
C PHE A 40 6.46 -6.77 4.90
N THR A 41 5.72 -7.10 3.85
CA THR A 41 4.25 -7.07 3.90
C THR A 41 3.77 -8.30 4.66
N ALA A 42 3.19 -8.06 5.83
CA ALA A 42 2.73 -9.14 6.71
C ALA A 42 1.31 -9.59 6.36
N GLU A 43 0.48 -8.67 5.85
CA GLU A 43 -0.91 -8.97 5.56
C GLU A 43 -1.41 -8.05 4.46
N VAL A 44 -2.18 -8.61 3.53
CA VAL A 44 -2.79 -7.84 2.45
C VAL A 44 -4.19 -8.38 2.17
N HIS A 45 -5.13 -7.43 1.99
CA HIS A 45 -6.48 -7.74 1.57
C HIS A 45 -6.76 -7.00 0.27
N VAL A 46 -6.89 -7.72 -0.83
CA VAL A 46 -7.16 -7.15 -2.14
C VAL A 46 -8.60 -7.48 -2.54
N ARG A 47 -9.31 -6.45 -3.03
CA ARG A 47 -10.64 -6.61 -3.59
C ARG A 47 -10.62 -6.21 -5.04
N TYR A 48 -11.18 -7.06 -5.88
CA TYR A 48 -11.34 -6.81 -7.32
C TYR A 48 -12.78 -6.40 -7.56
N VAL A 49 -13.00 -5.13 -7.82
CA VAL A 49 -14.33 -4.52 -7.86
C VAL A 49 -14.87 -4.42 -9.27
N ARG A 50 -14.01 -4.02 -10.21
CA ARG A 50 -14.36 -3.88 -11.61
C ARG A 50 -13.14 -4.12 -12.48
N GLU A 51 -13.31 -4.94 -13.48
CA GLU A 51 -12.25 -5.43 -14.35
C GLU A 51 -11.61 -4.33 -15.19
N LEU A 52 -10.29 -4.39 -15.30
CA LEU A 52 -9.50 -3.59 -16.25
C LEU A 52 -9.13 -4.46 -17.43
N HIS A 53 -8.93 -3.81 -18.58
CA HIS A 53 -8.41 -4.44 -19.78
C HIS A 53 -6.96 -3.99 -20.02
N ALA A 54 -6.24 -4.77 -20.84
CA ALA A 54 -4.88 -4.41 -21.23
C ALA A 54 -4.88 -3.02 -21.88
N ASN A 55 -3.87 -2.22 -21.54
CA ASN A 55 -3.67 -0.85 -22.03
C ASN A 55 -4.66 0.19 -21.50
N ASP A 56 -5.54 -0.16 -20.56
CA ASP A 56 -6.34 0.85 -19.88
C ASP A 56 -5.42 1.77 -19.06
N PRO A 57 -5.61 3.10 -19.11
CA PRO A 57 -4.86 4.00 -18.26
C PRO A 57 -5.31 3.85 -16.81
N VAL A 58 -4.35 3.82 -15.88
CA VAL A 58 -4.65 3.57 -14.47
C VAL A 58 -4.01 4.63 -13.57
N ARG A 59 -4.59 4.81 -12.39
CA ARG A 59 -4.10 5.70 -11.34
C ARG A 59 -4.25 5.00 -10.01
N VAL A 60 -3.21 5.06 -9.19
CA VAL A 60 -3.23 4.48 -7.84
C VAL A 60 -3.18 5.62 -6.83
N THR A 61 -4.02 5.54 -5.80
CA THR A 61 -3.96 6.44 -4.65
C THR A 61 -3.48 5.66 -3.43
N PHE A 62 -2.86 6.38 -2.51
CA PHE A 62 -2.32 5.82 -1.27
C PHE A 62 -2.83 6.64 -0.10
N GLN A 63 -3.31 5.97 0.94
CA GLN A 63 -3.74 6.62 2.18
C GLN A 63 -3.15 5.87 3.37
N LEU A 64 -2.33 6.56 4.15
CA LEU A 64 -1.80 6.01 5.40
C LEU A 64 -2.92 6.09 6.44
N LEU A 65 -3.29 4.93 7.01
CA LEU A 65 -4.36 4.84 8.00
C LEU A 65 -3.81 4.92 9.42
N ASP A 66 -2.70 4.24 9.69
CA ASP A 66 -2.08 4.23 11.01
C ASP A 66 -0.63 3.75 10.91
N PHE A 67 0.13 3.97 11.97
CA PHE A 67 1.49 3.44 12.07
C PHE A 67 1.91 3.40 13.55
N ASP A 68 2.93 2.59 13.83
CA ASP A 68 3.62 2.59 15.12
C ASP A 68 5.14 2.63 14.86
N SER A 69 5.94 2.32 15.85
CA SER A 69 7.40 2.39 15.73
C SER A 69 8.00 1.37 14.75
N LYS A 70 7.25 0.36 14.34
CA LYS A 70 7.76 -0.76 13.56
C LYS A 70 6.89 -1.15 12.36
N ARG A 71 5.68 -0.59 12.26
CA ARG A 71 4.68 -1.01 11.28
C ARG A 71 3.92 0.17 10.72
N PHE A 72 3.38 0.02 9.52
CA PHE A 72 2.40 0.96 9.01
C PHE A 72 1.29 0.24 8.27
N HIS A 73 0.10 0.80 8.39
CA HIS A 73 -1.16 0.29 7.86
C HIS A 73 -1.67 1.27 6.83
N TYR A 74 -1.83 0.83 5.59
CA TYR A 74 -2.23 1.72 4.51
C TYR A 74 -3.26 1.08 3.59
N PHE A 75 -3.89 1.94 2.80
CA PHE A 75 -4.93 1.56 1.86
C PHE A 75 -4.63 2.17 0.50
N GLU A 76 -4.64 1.34 -0.53
CA GLU A 76 -4.45 1.79 -1.91
C GLU A 76 -5.72 1.53 -2.71
N GLN A 77 -5.99 2.44 -3.67
CA GLN A 77 -7.10 2.27 -4.61
C GLN A 77 -6.55 2.41 -6.02
N LEU A 78 -6.95 1.48 -6.88
CA LEU A 78 -6.60 1.48 -8.30
C LEU A 78 -7.81 1.93 -9.09
N PHE A 79 -7.64 2.99 -9.87
CA PHE A 79 -8.70 3.61 -10.65
C PHE A 79 -8.43 3.46 -12.15
N HIS A 80 -9.50 3.37 -12.94
CA HIS A 80 -9.41 3.69 -14.35
C HIS A 80 -9.14 5.20 -14.44
N ALA A 81 -7.98 5.59 -14.98
CA ALA A 81 -7.53 6.98 -14.89
C ALA A 81 -8.41 7.97 -15.64
N THR A 82 -9.02 7.54 -16.75
CA THR A 82 -9.86 8.41 -17.58
C THR A 82 -11.30 8.42 -17.12
N GLU A 83 -11.87 7.23 -16.86
CA GLU A 83 -13.29 7.10 -16.50
C GLU A 83 -13.55 7.28 -15.01
N GLY A 84 -12.52 7.15 -14.17
CA GLY A 84 -12.59 7.51 -12.75
C GLY A 84 -13.17 6.47 -11.79
N TRP A 85 -13.61 5.32 -12.27
CA TRP A 85 -14.15 4.30 -11.39
C TRP A 85 -13.04 3.48 -10.71
N VAL A 86 -13.36 2.92 -9.53
CA VAL A 86 -12.44 2.07 -8.78
C VAL A 86 -12.45 0.68 -9.38
N SER A 87 -11.26 0.17 -9.71
CA SER A 87 -11.08 -1.18 -10.23
C SER A 87 -10.75 -2.17 -9.12
N ALA A 88 -9.87 -1.80 -8.21
CA ALA A 88 -9.44 -2.68 -7.13
C ALA A 88 -8.97 -1.87 -5.93
N THR A 89 -8.96 -2.50 -4.76
CA THR A 89 -8.43 -1.90 -3.53
C THR A 89 -7.46 -2.87 -2.88
N SER A 90 -6.48 -2.33 -2.14
CA SER A 90 -5.48 -3.11 -1.44
C SER A 90 -5.24 -2.51 -0.06
N GLU A 91 -5.55 -3.26 0.98
CA GLU A 91 -5.28 -2.87 2.36
C GLU A 91 -4.09 -3.67 2.86
N ASN A 92 -3.12 -2.99 3.48
CA ASN A 92 -1.83 -3.60 3.79
C ASN A 92 -1.36 -3.28 5.20
N MET A 93 -0.75 -4.28 5.83
CA MET A 93 0.06 -4.12 7.03
C MET A 93 1.49 -4.47 6.67
N THR A 94 2.40 -3.51 6.81
CA THR A 94 3.81 -3.68 6.43
C THR A 94 4.70 -3.45 7.65
N LEU A 95 5.70 -4.32 7.81
CA LEU A 95 6.66 -4.29 8.90
C LEU A 95 7.99 -3.73 8.42
N HIS A 96 8.67 -3.02 9.32
CA HIS A 96 10.06 -2.63 9.11
C HIS A 96 10.96 -3.70 9.73
N VAL A 97 11.93 -4.20 8.98
CA VAL A 97 12.74 -5.34 9.39
C VAL A 97 14.23 -5.05 9.27
N ASP A 98 14.99 -5.59 10.22
CA ASP A 98 16.45 -5.63 10.17
C ASP A 98 16.85 -6.91 9.44
N MET A 99 17.47 -6.75 8.27
CA MET A 99 17.80 -7.89 7.41
C MET A 99 18.94 -8.76 7.99
N ALA A 100 19.86 -8.15 8.74
CA ALA A 100 20.95 -8.87 9.35
C ALA A 100 20.47 -9.68 10.56
N ALA A 101 19.67 -9.08 11.43
CA ALA A 101 19.10 -9.74 12.61
C ALA A 101 17.89 -10.60 12.26
N LYS A 102 17.30 -10.43 11.08
CA LYS A 102 16.11 -11.15 10.60
C LYS A 102 14.92 -11.01 11.55
N LYS A 103 14.70 -9.79 12.01
CA LYS A 103 13.58 -9.49 12.92
C LYS A 103 13.03 -8.07 12.68
N VAL A 104 11.85 -7.84 13.20
CA VAL A 104 11.19 -6.52 13.14
C VAL A 104 12.04 -5.51 13.92
N ALA A 105 12.19 -4.31 13.36
CA ALA A 105 13.01 -3.25 13.95
C ALA A 105 12.30 -1.90 13.85
N SER A 106 12.65 -1.01 14.77
CA SER A 106 12.07 0.33 14.79
C SER A 106 12.51 1.18 13.60
N PHE A 107 11.61 2.00 13.09
CA PHE A 107 11.92 3.01 12.08
C PHE A 107 12.90 4.03 12.64
N PRO A 108 13.78 4.61 11.79
CA PRO A 108 14.52 5.80 12.17
C PRO A 108 13.59 6.97 12.53
N ASP A 109 14.05 7.88 13.40
CA ASP A 109 13.24 9.03 13.80
C ASP A 109 12.78 9.89 12.64
N SER A 110 13.63 10.06 11.61
CA SER A 110 13.25 10.82 10.40
C SER A 110 12.07 10.18 9.67
N VAL A 111 12.03 8.87 9.60
CA VAL A 111 10.92 8.12 8.99
C VAL A 111 9.67 8.26 9.83
N MET A 112 9.80 8.16 11.16
CA MET A 112 8.67 8.35 12.09
C MET A 112 8.05 9.75 11.90
N ARG A 113 8.88 10.78 11.74
CA ARG A 113 8.38 12.14 11.49
C ARG A 113 7.64 12.24 10.16
N SER A 114 8.17 11.60 9.12
CA SER A 114 7.51 11.57 7.81
C SER A 114 6.17 10.86 7.86
N LEU A 115 6.11 9.72 8.56
CA LEU A 115 4.86 8.97 8.74
C LEU A 115 3.84 9.79 9.53
N ALA A 116 4.28 10.51 10.57
CA ALA A 116 3.39 11.37 11.36
C ALA A 116 2.79 12.49 10.52
N ARG A 117 3.60 13.14 9.69
CA ARG A 117 3.11 14.19 8.77
C ARG A 117 2.13 13.64 7.76
N MET A 118 2.44 12.49 7.19
CA MET A 118 1.56 11.84 6.21
C MET A 118 0.24 11.43 6.83
N LYS A 119 0.28 10.82 8.02
CA LYS A 119 -0.95 10.42 8.73
C LYS A 119 -1.82 11.62 9.05
N ALA A 120 -1.24 12.72 9.51
CA ALA A 120 -1.98 13.95 9.80
C ALA A 120 -2.67 14.50 8.56
N ALA A 121 -1.97 14.52 7.43
CA ALA A 121 -2.54 14.98 6.16
C ALA A 121 -3.66 14.03 5.69
N HIS A 122 -3.45 12.73 5.76
CA HIS A 122 -4.42 11.74 5.30
C HIS A 122 -5.61 11.59 6.24
N ALA A 123 -5.49 12.00 7.51
CA ALA A 123 -6.61 11.98 8.46
C ALA A 123 -7.77 12.89 8.02
N GLN A 124 -7.49 13.86 7.14
CA GLN A 124 -8.51 14.74 6.59
C GLN A 124 -9.31 14.10 5.46
N LEU A 125 -8.83 12.99 4.93
CA LEU A 125 -9.53 12.22 3.89
C LEU A 125 -10.55 11.29 4.52
N PRO A 126 -11.66 11.00 3.82
CA PRO A 126 -12.59 9.98 4.30
C PRO A 126 -11.89 8.63 4.45
N ARG A 127 -12.19 7.91 5.53
CA ARG A 127 -11.68 6.55 5.67
C ARG A 127 -12.33 5.67 4.59
N PRO A 128 -11.56 4.88 3.83
CA PRO A 128 -12.13 4.01 2.80
C PRO A 128 -13.13 3.03 3.42
N GLU A 129 -14.30 2.89 2.79
CA GLU A 129 -15.36 2.00 3.29
C GLU A 129 -14.88 0.55 3.43
N ALA A 130 -14.02 0.11 2.52
CA ALA A 130 -13.50 -1.23 2.52
C ALA A 130 -12.38 -1.47 3.54
N ALA A 131 -11.87 -0.42 4.21
CA ALA A 131 -10.84 -0.59 5.23
C ALA A 131 -11.37 -1.38 6.41
N GLY A 132 -10.64 -2.42 6.79
CA GLY A 132 -11.05 -3.33 7.86
C GLY A 132 -12.12 -4.33 7.46
N ARG A 133 -12.45 -4.42 6.18
CA ARG A 133 -13.46 -5.35 5.69
C ARG A 133 -13.03 -6.80 5.91
N ARG A 134 -13.96 -7.59 6.39
CA ARG A 134 -13.76 -9.04 6.55
C ARG A 134 -14.39 -9.77 5.35
N ILE A 135 -13.70 -10.77 4.84
CA ILE A 135 -14.25 -11.64 3.82
C ILE A 135 -15.34 -12.51 4.46
N ALA A 136 -16.54 -12.41 3.93
CA ALA A 136 -17.69 -13.19 4.43
C ALA A 136 -18.72 -13.35 3.32
N MET A 137 -19.59 -14.33 3.48
CA MET A 137 -20.70 -14.52 2.55
C MET A 137 -21.66 -13.34 2.66
N PRO A 138 -22.16 -12.82 1.51
CA PRO A 138 -23.15 -11.73 1.54
C PRO A 138 -24.42 -12.15 2.25
N GLY A 139 -25.07 -11.22 2.95
CA GLY A 139 -26.37 -11.44 3.59
C GLY A 139 -26.35 -12.27 4.87
N ARG A 140 -25.17 -12.41 5.47
CA ARG A 140 -25.02 -13.21 6.69
C ARG A 140 -24.43 -12.43 7.84
#